data_156dcf680f956cb5746cb0ca6912dd33
#
_entry.id   156dcf680f956cb5746cb0ca6912dd33
#
_cell.length_a   1.000
_cell.length_b   1.000
_cell.length_c   1.000
_cell.angle_alpha   90.00
_cell.angle_beta   90.00
_cell.angle_gamma   90.00
#
_symmetry.space_group_name_H-M   'P 1'
#
loop_
_entity.id
_entity.type
_entity.pdbx_description
1 polymer ?
#
loop_
_entity_poly.entity_id
_entity_poly.type
_entity_poly.pdbx_seq_one_letter_code
_entity_poly.pdbx_strand_id
1 'polypeptide(L)'
;MDNIETVYHAIAVLNGSDSIACSKASIWLGEFQKSVYSWSICDRILSEHRDSTASYFAAQTIRQKLLHSMKELPSSSHLSLRDSLINHLRNYESYPLERNSVIITQLCLALSDLYLQVPEWTNFVAEILE
;
A
#
# COMPACT_ATOMS: atom_id res chain seq x y z
N MET A 1 18.57 8.61 5.40
CA MET A 1 17.38 8.16 6.14
C MET A 1 16.15 8.21 5.25
N ASP A 2 15.44 7.12 5.21
CA ASP A 2 14.27 7.02 4.36
C ASP A 2 13.09 7.69 5.04
N ASN A 3 12.65 8.79 4.49
CA ASN A 3 11.46 9.47 4.95
C ASN A 3 10.47 9.56 3.80
N ILE A 4 9.26 9.99 4.11
CA ILE A 4 8.17 10.05 3.15
C ILE A 4 8.48 10.99 1.98
N GLU A 5 9.18 12.08 2.22
CA GLU A 5 9.54 13.05 1.18
C GLU A 5 10.49 12.43 0.15
N THR A 6 11.43 11.60 0.60
CA THR A 6 12.35 10.89 -0.29
C THR A 6 11.57 9.96 -1.22
N VAL A 7 10.56 9.28 -0.70
CA VAL A 7 9.71 8.39 -1.51
C VAL A 7 8.94 9.18 -2.56
N TYR A 8 8.33 10.29 -2.17
CA TYR A 8 7.61 11.17 -3.12
C TYR A 8 8.54 11.67 -4.22
N HIS A 9 9.74 12.08 -3.84
CA HIS A 9 10.73 12.55 -4.81
C HIS A 9 11.12 11.46 -5.80
N ALA A 10 11.38 10.25 -5.31
CA ALA A 10 11.75 9.13 -6.15
C ALA A 10 10.63 8.77 -7.13
N ILE A 11 9.37 8.81 -6.68
CA ILE A 11 8.22 8.55 -7.55
C ILE A 11 8.12 9.61 -8.64
N ALA A 12 8.33 10.88 -8.29
CA ALA A 12 8.30 11.97 -9.25
C ALA A 12 9.40 11.81 -10.31
N VAL A 13 10.61 11.44 -9.88
CA VAL A 13 11.73 11.18 -10.80
C VAL A 13 11.42 10.00 -11.73
N LEU A 14 10.82 8.94 -11.20
CA LEU A 14 10.46 7.75 -11.98
C LEU A 14 9.52 8.12 -13.12
N ASN A 15 8.63 9.07 -12.92
CA ASN A 15 7.67 9.52 -13.94
C ASN A 15 8.22 10.63 -14.83
N GLY A 16 9.49 11.00 -14.66
CA GLY A 16 10.15 12.00 -15.48
C GLY A 16 10.71 11.42 -16.77
N SER A 17 11.42 12.25 -17.55
CA SER A 17 11.94 11.89 -18.87
C SER A 17 13.42 11.52 -18.87
N ASP A 18 14.14 11.70 -17.76
CA ASP A 18 15.56 11.36 -17.67
C ASP A 18 15.72 9.87 -17.41
N SER A 19 16.16 9.12 -18.43
CA SER A 19 16.26 7.66 -18.35
C SER A 19 17.25 7.17 -17.28
N ILE A 20 18.34 7.89 -17.07
CA ILE A 20 19.33 7.52 -16.06
C ILE A 20 18.75 7.73 -14.66
N ALA A 21 18.11 8.88 -14.44
CA ALA A 21 17.47 9.19 -13.16
C ALA A 21 16.31 8.22 -12.90
N CYS A 22 15.52 7.87 -13.92
CA CYS A 22 14.44 6.90 -13.79
C CYS A 22 14.97 5.53 -13.35
N SER A 23 16.08 5.07 -13.92
CA SER A 23 16.68 3.79 -13.54
C SER A 23 17.12 3.79 -12.09
N LYS A 24 17.77 4.85 -11.65
CA LYS A 24 18.21 4.99 -10.25
C LYS A 24 17.02 5.03 -9.29
N ALA A 25 15.98 5.78 -9.64
CA ALA A 25 14.77 5.88 -8.83
C ALA A 25 14.07 4.52 -8.73
N SER A 26 14.01 3.79 -9.83
CA SER A 26 13.39 2.46 -9.86
C SER A 26 14.11 1.49 -8.92
N ILE A 27 15.44 1.48 -8.96
CA ILE A 27 16.25 0.63 -8.09
C ILE A 27 16.03 1.01 -6.62
N TRP A 28 16.07 2.30 -6.32
CA TRP A 28 15.88 2.79 -4.97
C TRP A 28 14.49 2.43 -4.43
N LEU A 29 13.46 2.62 -5.25
CA LEU A 29 12.08 2.29 -4.86
C LEU A 29 11.91 0.79 -4.64
N GLY A 30 12.56 -0.05 -5.47
CA GLY A 30 12.55 -1.50 -5.28
C GLY A 30 13.16 -1.90 -3.93
N GLU A 31 14.28 -1.29 -3.56
CA GLU A 31 14.89 -1.55 -2.25
C GLU A 31 14.01 -1.03 -1.11
N PHE A 32 13.40 0.13 -1.29
CA PHE A 32 12.46 0.67 -0.31
C PHE A 32 11.29 -0.30 -0.09
N GLN A 33 10.74 -0.87 -1.16
CA GLN A 33 9.60 -1.79 -1.06
C GLN A 33 9.95 -3.06 -0.27
N LYS A 34 11.21 -3.45 -0.26
CA LYS A 34 11.67 -4.61 0.52
C LYS A 34 11.92 -4.26 1.99
N SER A 35 12.02 -3.00 2.31
CA SER A 35 12.31 -2.50 3.65
C SER A 35 11.09 -2.68 4.57
N VAL A 36 11.34 -2.96 5.85
CA VAL A 36 10.27 -3.04 6.84
C VAL A 36 9.58 -1.68 7.04
N TYR A 37 10.29 -0.59 6.76
CA TYR A 37 9.74 0.76 6.90
C TYR A 37 8.67 1.08 5.87
N SER A 38 8.62 0.33 4.76
CA SER A 38 7.63 0.58 3.72
C SER A 38 6.20 0.39 4.21
N TRP A 39 5.98 -0.48 5.21
CA TRP A 39 4.63 -0.65 5.78
C TRP A 39 4.07 0.69 6.30
N SER A 40 4.81 1.35 7.18
CA SER A 40 4.33 2.59 7.81
C SER A 40 4.36 3.78 6.85
N ILE A 41 5.37 3.87 6.00
CA ILE A 41 5.49 4.99 5.07
C ILE A 41 4.39 4.92 4.01
N CYS A 42 4.08 3.74 3.48
CA CYS A 42 3.00 3.59 2.51
C CYS A 42 1.64 3.92 3.14
N ASP A 43 1.44 3.54 4.40
CA ASP A 43 0.23 3.91 5.13
C ASP A 43 0.08 5.43 5.20
N ARG A 44 1.16 6.13 5.49
CA ARG A 44 1.16 7.60 5.53
C ARG A 44 0.89 8.21 4.16
N ILE A 45 1.49 7.66 3.11
CA ILE A 45 1.25 8.15 1.74
C ILE A 45 -0.23 8.04 1.39
N LEU A 46 -0.86 6.93 1.72
CA LEU A 46 -2.29 6.75 1.49
C LEU A 46 -3.12 7.76 2.27
N SER A 47 -2.69 8.11 3.48
CA SER A 47 -3.40 9.07 4.33
C SER A 47 -3.28 10.51 3.84
N GLU A 48 -2.19 10.85 3.15
CA GLU A 48 -1.92 12.23 2.76
C GLU A 48 -2.65 12.69 1.51
N HIS A 49 -3.05 11.77 0.64
CA HIS A 49 -3.78 12.07 -0.59
C HIS A 49 -3.11 13.15 -1.46
N ARG A 50 -1.77 13.13 -1.55
CA ARG A 50 -1.04 14.16 -2.31
C ARG A 50 -1.26 14.05 -3.81
N ASP A 51 -1.13 12.83 -4.35
CA ASP A 51 -1.39 12.57 -5.76
C ASP A 51 -1.70 11.10 -5.97
N SER A 52 -2.42 10.81 -7.06
CA SER A 52 -2.89 9.45 -7.31
C SER A 52 -1.77 8.48 -7.69
N THR A 53 -0.69 8.97 -8.29
CA THR A 53 0.46 8.11 -8.63
C THR A 53 1.14 7.58 -7.37
N ALA A 54 1.39 8.46 -6.39
CA ALA A 54 1.99 8.05 -5.13
C ALA A 54 1.05 7.14 -4.34
N SER A 55 -0.24 7.46 -4.31
CA SER A 55 -1.24 6.63 -3.63
C SER A 55 -1.34 5.24 -4.24
N TYR A 56 -1.31 5.15 -5.57
CA TYR A 56 -1.31 3.85 -6.25
C TYR A 56 -0.05 3.05 -5.93
N PHE A 57 1.12 3.70 -5.96
CA PHE A 57 2.38 3.06 -5.60
C PHE A 57 2.31 2.49 -4.17
N ALA A 58 1.79 3.29 -3.24
CA ALA A 58 1.68 2.86 -1.84
C ALA A 58 0.74 1.66 -1.68
N ALA A 59 -0.43 1.71 -2.33
CA ALA A 59 -1.40 0.61 -2.27
C ALA A 59 -0.82 -0.66 -2.89
N GLN A 60 -0.15 -0.54 -4.03
CA GLN A 60 0.49 -1.67 -4.70
C GLN A 60 1.60 -2.27 -3.83
N THR A 61 2.40 -1.42 -3.19
CA THR A 61 3.48 -1.86 -2.31
C THR A 61 2.93 -2.66 -1.12
N ILE A 62 1.87 -2.17 -0.48
CA ILE A 62 1.25 -2.88 0.63
C ILE A 62 0.74 -4.25 0.18
N ARG A 63 0.09 -4.31 -0.99
CA ARG A 63 -0.39 -5.56 -1.52
C ARG A 63 0.74 -6.55 -1.78
N GLN A 64 1.84 -6.09 -2.39
CA GLN A 64 3.01 -6.93 -2.64
C GLN A 64 3.60 -7.46 -1.34
N LYS A 65 3.69 -6.61 -0.33
CA LYS A 65 4.23 -7.01 0.97
C LYS A 65 3.31 -8.01 1.67
N LEU A 66 2.01 -7.86 1.53
CA LEU A 66 1.05 -8.84 2.07
C LEU A 66 1.22 -10.20 1.43
N LEU A 67 1.51 -10.23 0.13
CA LEU A 67 1.73 -11.50 -0.59
C LEU A 67 3.05 -12.17 -0.23
N HIS A 68 4.11 -11.39 0.01
CA HIS A 68 5.45 -11.94 0.09
C HIS A 68 6.19 -11.70 1.41
N SER A 69 5.74 -10.78 2.23
CA SER A 69 6.49 -10.32 3.40
C SER A 69 5.68 -10.24 4.69
N MET A 70 4.58 -10.97 4.77
CA MET A 70 3.70 -10.98 5.95
C MET A 70 4.46 -11.32 7.24
N LYS A 71 5.54 -12.09 7.13
CA LYS A 71 6.35 -12.51 8.28
C LYS A 71 7.04 -11.33 8.98
N GLU A 72 7.18 -10.21 8.30
CA GLU A 72 7.77 -9.01 8.89
C GLU A 72 6.88 -8.38 9.97
N LEU A 73 5.59 -8.71 9.95
CA LEU A 73 4.63 -8.15 10.90
C LEU A 73 4.32 -9.14 12.01
N PRO A 74 4.33 -8.69 13.27
CA PRO A 74 3.85 -9.52 14.38
C PRO A 74 2.34 -9.74 14.25
N SER A 75 1.85 -10.85 14.77
CA SER A 75 0.42 -11.17 14.73
C SER A 75 -0.44 -10.08 15.34
N SER A 76 0.08 -9.39 16.34
CA SER A 76 -0.65 -8.30 17.01
C SER A 76 -0.90 -7.10 16.09
N SER A 77 -0.17 -6.99 14.98
CA SER A 77 -0.34 -5.88 14.03
C SER A 77 -1.40 -6.16 12.96
N HIS A 78 -1.88 -7.39 12.84
CA HIS A 78 -2.80 -7.77 11.78
C HIS A 78 -4.13 -7.01 11.86
N LEU A 79 -4.68 -6.85 13.07
CA LEU A 79 -5.92 -6.09 13.25
C LEU A 79 -5.76 -4.61 12.91
N SER A 80 -4.64 -4.01 13.32
CA SER A 80 -4.34 -2.62 12.99
C SER A 80 -4.22 -2.42 11.49
N LEU A 81 -3.56 -3.35 10.81
CA LEU A 81 -3.41 -3.29 9.36
C LEU A 81 -4.77 -3.40 8.67
N ARG A 82 -5.61 -4.34 9.10
CA ARG A 82 -6.95 -4.49 8.57
C ARG A 82 -7.75 -3.20 8.71
N ASP A 83 -7.72 -2.61 9.91
CA ASP A 83 -8.47 -1.39 10.19
C ASP A 83 -7.96 -0.21 9.36
N SER A 84 -6.64 -0.11 9.18
CA SER A 84 -6.04 0.90 8.29
C SER A 84 -6.51 0.74 6.85
N LEU A 85 -6.51 -0.49 6.33
CA LEU A 85 -6.93 -0.74 4.95
C LEU A 85 -8.40 -0.39 4.74
N ILE A 86 -9.26 -0.77 5.69
CA ILE A 86 -10.68 -0.44 5.64
C ILE A 86 -10.88 1.08 5.67
N ASN A 87 -10.15 1.75 6.54
CA ASN A 87 -10.22 3.20 6.68
C ASN A 87 -9.79 3.90 5.39
N HIS A 88 -8.71 3.42 4.77
CA HIS A 88 -8.27 3.96 3.47
C HIS A 88 -9.31 3.75 2.38
N LEU A 89 -9.94 2.56 2.34
CA LEU A 89 -11.00 2.30 1.37
C LEU A 89 -12.14 3.30 1.50
N ARG A 90 -12.59 3.57 2.72
CA ARG A 90 -13.66 4.53 2.96
C ARG A 90 -13.27 5.94 2.52
N ASN A 91 -12.03 6.33 2.83
CA ASN A 91 -11.55 7.66 2.47
C ASN A 91 -11.45 7.84 0.96
N TYR A 92 -10.95 6.83 0.24
CA TYR A 92 -10.83 6.93 -1.21
C TYR A 92 -12.16 6.84 -1.92
N GLU A 93 -13.13 6.13 -1.38
CA GLU A 93 -14.48 6.08 -1.95
C GLU A 93 -15.17 7.45 -1.93
N SER A 94 -14.91 8.24 -0.88
CA SER A 94 -15.52 9.55 -0.74
C SER A 94 -14.75 10.68 -1.41
N TYR A 95 -13.58 10.40 -1.93
CA TYR A 95 -12.67 11.40 -2.50
C TYR A 95 -12.80 11.41 -4.02
N PRO A 96 -13.14 12.54 -4.65
CA PRO A 96 -13.41 12.59 -6.10
C PRO A 96 -12.13 12.69 -6.94
N LEU A 97 -11.18 11.76 -6.78
CA LEU A 97 -9.97 11.72 -7.58
C LEU A 97 -10.17 10.84 -8.80
N GLU A 98 -9.57 11.24 -9.91
CA GLU A 98 -9.73 10.62 -11.22
C GLU A 98 -9.33 9.15 -11.26
N ARG A 99 -8.32 8.75 -10.47
CA ARG A 99 -7.78 7.38 -10.50
C ARG A 99 -8.13 6.57 -9.26
N ASN A 100 -9.16 6.99 -8.53
CA ASN A 100 -9.55 6.30 -7.29
C ASN A 100 -9.92 4.84 -7.53
N SER A 101 -10.55 4.51 -8.66
CA SER A 101 -10.98 3.14 -8.91
C SER A 101 -9.80 2.17 -8.92
N VAL A 102 -8.66 2.59 -9.46
CA VAL A 102 -7.45 1.74 -9.51
C VAL A 102 -6.87 1.55 -8.10
N ILE A 103 -6.83 2.63 -7.32
CA ILE A 103 -6.34 2.60 -5.95
C ILE A 103 -7.25 1.72 -5.08
N ILE A 104 -8.55 1.90 -5.21
CA ILE A 104 -9.55 1.11 -4.47
C ILE A 104 -9.41 -0.37 -4.81
N THR A 105 -9.20 -0.71 -6.07
CA THR A 105 -8.97 -2.09 -6.49
C THR A 105 -7.75 -2.69 -5.78
N GLN A 106 -6.64 -1.97 -5.73
CA GLN A 106 -5.44 -2.45 -5.05
C GLN A 106 -5.68 -2.64 -3.56
N LEU A 107 -6.40 -1.71 -2.92
CA LEU A 107 -6.72 -1.82 -1.49
C LEU A 107 -7.65 -3.00 -1.21
N CYS A 108 -8.64 -3.23 -2.08
CA CYS A 108 -9.54 -4.39 -1.95
C CYS A 108 -8.77 -5.69 -2.08
N LEU A 109 -7.87 -5.78 -3.05
CA LEU A 109 -7.04 -6.97 -3.25
C LEU A 109 -6.12 -7.20 -2.05
N ALA A 110 -5.54 -6.13 -1.51
CA ALA A 110 -4.70 -6.21 -0.32
C ALA A 110 -5.48 -6.74 0.87
N LEU A 111 -6.68 -6.22 1.07
CA LEU A 111 -7.53 -6.66 2.18
C LEU A 111 -7.94 -8.13 2.02
N SER A 112 -8.26 -8.55 0.80
CA SER A 112 -8.58 -9.95 0.51
C SER A 112 -7.39 -10.87 0.81
N ASP A 113 -6.20 -10.47 0.39
CA ASP A 113 -4.98 -11.24 0.65
C ASP A 113 -4.72 -11.36 2.15
N LEU A 114 -4.96 -10.28 2.89
CA LEU A 114 -4.79 -10.28 4.34
C LEU A 114 -5.75 -11.27 5.01
N TYR A 115 -7.02 -11.24 4.63
CA TYR A 115 -8.00 -12.17 5.18
C TYR A 115 -7.66 -13.62 4.90
N LEU A 116 -7.14 -13.90 3.71
CA LEU A 116 -6.75 -15.27 3.34
C LEU A 116 -5.57 -15.78 4.16
N GLN A 117 -4.72 -14.89 4.64
CA GLN A 117 -3.52 -15.26 5.40
C GLN A 117 -3.74 -15.33 6.91
N VAL A 118 -4.90 -14.91 7.40
CA VAL A 118 -5.24 -14.97 8.82
C VAL A 118 -6.40 -15.96 8.98
N PRO A 119 -6.11 -17.23 9.31
CA PRO A 119 -7.14 -18.28 9.30
C PRO A 119 -8.37 -17.99 10.17
N GLU A 120 -8.19 -17.30 11.29
CA GLU A 120 -9.30 -16.98 12.20
C GLU A 120 -10.35 -16.08 11.53
N TRP A 121 -9.95 -15.31 10.54
CA TRP A 121 -10.84 -14.37 9.86
C TRP A 121 -11.61 -15.01 8.72
N THR A 122 -11.16 -16.15 8.22
CA THR A 122 -11.83 -16.84 7.11
C THR A 122 -13.25 -17.24 7.49
N ASN A 123 -13.42 -17.77 8.70
CA ASN A 123 -14.73 -18.14 9.22
C ASN A 123 -15.65 -16.94 9.37
N PHE A 124 -15.10 -15.81 9.82
CA PHE A 124 -15.86 -14.58 9.98
C PHE A 124 -16.40 -14.08 8.63
N VAL A 125 -15.57 -14.12 7.60
CA VAL A 125 -15.98 -13.71 6.26
C VAL A 125 -17.09 -14.62 5.75
N ALA A 126 -16.98 -15.94 5.95
CA ALA A 126 -18.00 -16.88 5.55
C ALA A 126 -19.34 -16.61 6.24
N GLU A 127 -19.31 -16.26 7.51
CA GLU A 127 -20.51 -15.90 8.26
C GLU A 127 -21.20 -14.66 7.72
N ILE A 128 -20.41 -13.66 7.32
CA ILE A 128 -20.94 -12.42 6.77
C ILE A 128 -21.62 -12.66 5.43
N LEU A 129 -21.07 -13.54 4.61
CA LEU A 129 -21.57 -13.82 3.28
C LEU A 129 -22.82 -14.73 3.27
N GLU A 130 -23.12 -15.36 4.38
CA GLU A 130 -24.36 -16.10 4.52
C GLU A 130 -25.53 -15.14 4.77
#